data_07e5cb8349acdbe62c2f112dde31bba7
#
_entry.id   07e5cb8349acdbe62c2f112dde31bba7
#
_cell.length_a   1.000
_cell.length_b   1.000
_cell.length_c   1.000
_cell.angle_alpha   90.00
_cell.angle_beta   90.00
_cell.angle_gamma   90.00
#
_symmetry.space_group_name_H-M   'P 1'
#
loop_
_entity.id
_entity.type
_entity.pdbx_description
1 polymer ?
#
loop_
_entity_poly.entity_id
_entity_poly.type
_entity_poly.pdbx_seq_one_letter_code
_entity_poly.pdbx_strand_id
1 'polypeptide(L)'
;PKILFDNGQAIEAKNINGYLIDAPDVFVESRNKALCDIPLMTKGSQPTDDGNLIIEADEYDDFITKEPNANKFIRPFVGAQEFLNKKKRWCLWLVGASPSELKALSEVRKRVEAVREFRLKSKKEATRKKADMPTLFDERRASTTEYIIVPRHSSENRKYIPMGFVNPNIIASDAVLTIPSATLYH
;
A
#
# COMPACT_ATOMS: atom_id res chain seq x y z
N PRO A 1 3.32 0.93 49.15
CA PRO A 1 2.39 0.38 48.18
C PRO A 1 2.34 1.24 46.94
N LYS A 2 2.19 0.64 45.77
CA LYS A 2 1.93 1.35 44.49
C LYS A 2 0.41 1.50 44.38
N ILE A 3 -0.08 2.65 43.93
CA ILE A 3 -1.52 2.91 43.83
C ILE A 3 -1.79 3.33 42.37
N LEU A 4 -2.72 2.63 41.71
CA LEU A 4 -3.31 2.99 40.44
C LEU A 4 -4.64 3.73 40.67
N PHE A 5 -4.87 4.79 39.89
CA PHE A 5 -6.17 5.45 39.88
C PHE A 5 -6.86 5.11 38.53
N ASP A 6 -8.01 4.45 38.62
CA ASP A 6 -8.87 4.14 37.51
C ASP A 6 -10.26 4.71 37.74
N ASN A 7 -10.72 5.59 36.84
CA ASN A 7 -12.03 6.27 36.95
C ASN A 7 -12.28 6.90 38.36
N GLY A 8 -11.21 7.43 39.00
CA GLY A 8 -11.29 8.05 40.32
C GLY A 8 -11.23 7.07 41.47
N GLN A 9 -11.11 5.78 41.24
CA GLN A 9 -10.90 4.76 42.29
C GLN A 9 -9.42 4.48 42.47
N ALA A 10 -8.97 4.42 43.71
CA ALA A 10 -7.61 4.05 44.08
C ALA A 10 -7.52 2.52 44.26
N ILE A 11 -6.67 1.88 43.47
CA ILE A 11 -6.46 0.43 43.48
C ILE A 11 -5.01 0.17 43.89
N GLU A 12 -4.80 -0.66 44.94
CA GLU A 12 -3.45 -1.06 45.32
C GLU A 12 -2.90 -2.05 44.28
N ALA A 13 -1.69 -1.76 43.76
CA ALA A 13 -1.03 -2.53 42.72
C ALA A 13 0.28 -3.15 43.22
N LYS A 14 0.56 -4.37 42.81
CA LYS A 14 1.84 -5.04 43.09
C LYS A 14 2.95 -4.48 42.21
N ASN A 15 2.63 -4.26 40.91
CA ASN A 15 3.52 -3.61 39.99
C ASN A 15 2.73 -2.68 39.07
N ILE A 16 3.30 -1.51 38.73
CA ILE A 16 2.74 -0.61 37.71
C ILE A 16 3.73 -0.62 36.57
N ASN A 17 3.36 -1.24 35.45
CA ASN A 17 4.21 -1.32 34.27
C ASN A 17 4.14 -0.06 33.40
N GLY A 18 4.86 -0.02 32.30
CA GLY A 18 4.90 1.11 31.37
C GLY A 18 3.56 1.45 30.71
N TYR A 19 2.57 0.58 30.77
CA TYR A 19 1.19 0.81 30.29
C TYR A 19 0.25 1.30 31.40
N LEU A 20 0.80 1.58 32.58
CA LEU A 20 0.06 2.04 33.76
C LEU A 20 -1.02 1.04 34.23
N ILE A 21 -0.73 -0.25 34.15
CA ILE A 21 -1.57 -1.32 34.67
C ILE A 21 -0.81 -2.19 35.67
N ASP A 22 -1.54 -2.86 36.57
CA ASP A 22 -0.95 -3.81 37.54
C ASP A 22 -0.61 -5.13 36.81
N ALA A 23 0.58 -5.16 36.23
CA ALA A 23 1.09 -6.30 35.47
C ALA A 23 2.64 -6.31 35.50
N PRO A 24 3.27 -7.45 35.17
CA PRO A 24 4.72 -7.51 35.01
C PRO A 24 5.22 -6.51 33.94
N ASP A 25 6.45 -6.06 34.11
CA ASP A 25 7.11 -5.25 33.07
C ASP A 25 7.41 -6.11 31.85
N VAL A 26 6.90 -5.69 30.69
CA VAL A 26 7.18 -6.29 29.40
C VAL A 26 7.85 -5.25 28.51
N PHE A 27 9.08 -5.50 28.13
CA PHE A 27 9.84 -4.63 27.24
C PHE A 27 9.81 -5.22 25.84
N VAL A 28 9.15 -4.49 24.92
CA VAL A 28 9.17 -4.82 23.49
C VAL A 28 10.31 -4.03 22.84
N GLU A 29 11.40 -4.72 22.54
CA GLU A 29 12.54 -4.11 21.85
C GLU A 29 12.26 -3.91 20.37
N SER A 30 12.77 -2.81 19.83
CA SER A 30 12.75 -2.58 18.37
C SER A 30 13.67 -3.61 17.69
N ARG A 31 13.15 -4.31 16.69
CA ARG A 31 13.88 -5.36 15.97
C ARG A 31 13.80 -5.14 14.46
N ASN A 32 14.90 -5.41 13.79
CA ASN A 32 14.98 -5.38 12.32
C ASN A 32 14.69 -6.75 11.68
N LYS A 33 14.59 -7.80 12.50
CA LYS A 33 14.29 -9.17 12.07
C LYS A 33 13.17 -9.75 12.92
N ALA A 34 12.34 -10.56 12.30
CA ALA A 34 11.32 -11.34 13.01
C ALA A 34 11.98 -12.34 13.98
N LEU A 35 11.23 -12.74 15.02
CA LEU A 35 11.67 -13.76 16.00
C LEU A 35 11.61 -15.17 15.42
N CYS A 36 10.79 -15.40 14.41
CA CYS A 36 10.61 -16.67 13.73
C CYS A 36 10.77 -16.50 12.23
N ASP A 37 10.92 -17.60 11.53
CA ASP A 37 11.05 -17.62 10.06
C ASP A 37 9.67 -17.38 9.43
N ILE A 38 9.40 -16.13 9.11
CA ILE A 38 8.15 -15.67 8.49
C ILE A 38 8.46 -14.80 7.28
N PRO A 39 7.53 -14.72 6.29
CA PRO A 39 7.68 -13.83 5.15
C PRO A 39 7.86 -12.37 5.58
N LEU A 40 8.77 -11.67 4.94
CA LEU A 40 9.04 -10.27 5.23
C LEU A 40 7.82 -9.40 4.88
N MET A 41 7.33 -8.65 5.86
CA MET A 41 6.32 -7.63 5.65
C MET A 41 6.95 -6.37 5.03
N THR A 42 6.44 -5.94 3.88
CA THR A 42 6.93 -4.74 3.18
C THR A 42 5.76 -3.83 2.80
N LYS A 43 6.04 -2.55 2.55
CA LYS A 43 5.02 -1.65 1.98
C LYS A 43 4.66 -2.07 0.55
N GLY A 44 3.47 -1.73 0.08
CA GLY A 44 3.06 -1.94 -1.30
C GLY A 44 3.77 -1.03 -2.30
N SER A 45 3.27 -1.02 -3.53
CA SER A 45 3.85 -0.29 -4.66
C SER A 45 3.56 1.21 -4.57
N GLN A 46 4.53 2.03 -4.97
CA GLN A 46 4.42 3.49 -4.97
C GLN A 46 4.63 4.02 -6.39
N PRO A 47 3.65 4.77 -6.96
CA PRO A 47 3.74 5.25 -8.33
C PRO A 47 4.68 6.46 -8.49
N THR A 48 4.66 7.46 -7.58
CA THR A 48 5.39 8.73 -7.70
C THR A 48 5.15 9.39 -9.05
N ASP A 49 3.88 9.71 -9.35
CA ASP A 49 3.37 9.99 -10.69
C ASP A 49 2.39 11.17 -10.76
N ASP A 50 2.13 11.86 -9.64
CA ASP A 50 1.09 12.90 -9.53
C ASP A 50 -0.32 12.39 -9.92
N GLY A 51 -0.60 11.10 -9.67
CA GLY A 51 -1.88 10.48 -9.98
C GLY A 51 -2.07 10.07 -11.45
N ASN A 52 -1.10 10.33 -12.32
CA ASN A 52 -1.26 10.09 -13.76
C ASN A 52 -1.32 8.60 -14.14
N LEU A 53 -0.77 7.69 -13.34
CA LEU A 53 -0.90 6.23 -13.54
C LEU A 53 -2.07 5.63 -12.75
N ILE A 54 -2.82 6.46 -12.03
CA ILE A 54 -3.98 6.04 -11.27
C ILE A 54 -5.24 6.39 -12.04
N ILE A 55 -6.25 5.53 -11.95
CA ILE A 55 -7.58 5.71 -12.54
C ILE A 55 -8.59 5.65 -11.40
N GLU A 56 -9.21 6.78 -11.09
CA GLU A 56 -10.23 6.85 -10.06
C GLU A 56 -11.57 6.28 -10.57
N ALA A 57 -12.48 5.98 -9.64
CA ALA A 57 -13.72 5.28 -9.98
C ALA A 57 -14.64 6.07 -10.92
N ASP A 58 -14.63 7.38 -10.83
CA ASP A 58 -15.45 8.30 -11.62
C ASP A 58 -14.90 8.51 -13.04
N GLU A 59 -13.62 8.27 -13.29
CA GLU A 59 -13.01 8.40 -14.62
C GLU A 59 -12.85 7.06 -15.37
N TYR A 60 -13.07 5.92 -14.69
CA TYR A 60 -12.77 4.59 -15.25
C TYR A 60 -13.55 4.30 -16.54
N ASP A 61 -14.86 4.51 -16.55
CA ASP A 61 -15.72 4.19 -17.69
C ASP A 61 -15.42 5.09 -18.91
N ASP A 62 -15.14 6.38 -18.66
CA ASP A 62 -14.74 7.33 -19.69
C ASP A 62 -13.37 6.96 -20.28
N PHE A 63 -12.41 6.59 -19.42
CA PHE A 63 -11.08 6.18 -19.87
C PHE A 63 -11.12 4.91 -20.74
N ILE A 64 -11.86 3.88 -20.30
CA ILE A 64 -12.00 2.62 -21.07
C ILE A 64 -12.74 2.85 -22.39
N THR A 65 -13.73 3.73 -22.42
CA THR A 65 -14.46 4.08 -23.64
C THR A 65 -13.53 4.76 -24.66
N LYS A 66 -12.64 5.65 -24.20
CA LYS A 66 -11.67 6.34 -25.05
C LYS A 66 -10.51 5.45 -25.50
N GLU A 67 -10.07 4.54 -24.65
CA GLU A 67 -8.89 3.70 -24.87
C GLU A 67 -9.14 2.23 -24.49
N PRO A 68 -10.05 1.50 -25.19
CA PRO A 68 -10.44 0.13 -24.81
C PRO A 68 -9.26 -0.85 -24.84
N ASN A 69 -8.26 -0.62 -25.68
CA ASN A 69 -7.06 -1.46 -25.78
C ASN A 69 -6.13 -1.32 -24.55
N ALA A 70 -6.32 -0.30 -23.72
CA ALA A 70 -5.58 -0.13 -22.46
C ALA A 70 -6.02 -1.12 -21.37
N ASN A 71 -7.19 -1.76 -21.51
CA ASN A 71 -7.78 -2.63 -20.49
C ASN A 71 -6.84 -3.75 -20.02
N LYS A 72 -6.02 -4.29 -20.89
CA LYS A 72 -5.02 -5.32 -20.55
C LYS A 72 -3.94 -4.85 -19.57
N PHE A 73 -3.73 -3.52 -19.47
CA PHE A 73 -2.77 -2.92 -18.56
C PHE A 73 -3.40 -2.37 -17.28
N ILE A 74 -4.72 -2.44 -17.16
CA ILE A 74 -5.42 -1.94 -15.98
C ILE A 74 -5.47 -3.04 -14.92
N ARG A 75 -5.10 -2.65 -13.69
CA ARG A 75 -5.15 -3.53 -12.51
C ARG A 75 -5.87 -2.81 -11.38
N PRO A 76 -6.65 -3.52 -10.56
CA PRO A 76 -7.15 -2.95 -9.31
C PRO A 76 -5.98 -2.45 -8.45
N PHE A 77 -6.09 -1.24 -7.92
CA PHE A 77 -5.08 -0.61 -7.07
C PHE A 77 -5.65 -0.40 -5.68
N VAL A 78 -5.17 -1.17 -4.70
CA VAL A 78 -5.78 -1.27 -3.38
C VAL A 78 -4.86 -0.70 -2.32
N GLY A 79 -5.32 0.36 -1.68
CA GLY A 79 -4.76 0.92 -0.46
C GLY A 79 -5.68 0.69 0.73
N ALA A 80 -5.43 1.43 1.81
CA ALA A 80 -6.21 1.30 3.03
C ALA A 80 -7.69 1.65 2.82
N GLN A 81 -7.99 2.71 2.05
CA GLN A 81 -9.37 3.16 1.81
C GLN A 81 -10.16 2.16 0.95
N GLU A 82 -9.53 1.63 -0.10
CA GLU A 82 -10.13 0.65 -0.98
C GLU A 82 -10.43 -0.65 -0.23
N PHE A 83 -9.49 -1.11 0.60
CA PHE A 83 -9.67 -2.31 1.41
C PHE A 83 -10.73 -2.17 2.50
N LEU A 84 -10.65 -1.09 3.28
CA LEU A 84 -11.53 -0.88 4.43
C LEU A 84 -12.96 -0.47 4.05
N ASN A 85 -13.10 0.35 3.01
CA ASN A 85 -14.37 0.99 2.62
C ASN A 85 -14.90 0.46 1.28
N LYS A 86 -14.28 -0.59 0.71
CA LYS A 86 -14.67 -1.20 -0.56
C LYS A 86 -14.74 -0.20 -1.73
N LYS A 87 -13.96 0.86 -1.67
CA LYS A 87 -13.82 1.79 -2.77
C LYS A 87 -13.11 1.11 -3.94
N LYS A 88 -13.41 1.57 -5.14
CA LYS A 88 -12.77 1.06 -6.35
C LYS A 88 -11.78 2.08 -6.87
N ARG A 89 -10.59 1.61 -7.24
CA ARG A 89 -9.55 2.38 -7.88
C ARG A 89 -8.66 1.45 -8.68
N TRP A 90 -8.10 1.93 -9.76
CA TRP A 90 -7.24 1.14 -10.64
C TRP A 90 -5.93 1.85 -10.91
N CYS A 91 -5.01 1.16 -11.52
CA CYS A 91 -3.78 1.73 -12.02
C CYS A 91 -3.43 1.18 -13.39
N LEU A 92 -2.67 1.97 -14.13
CA LEU A 92 -1.98 1.55 -15.34
C LEU A 92 -0.70 0.80 -14.94
N TRP A 93 -0.75 -0.51 -15.00
CA TRP A 93 0.40 -1.38 -14.71
C TRP A 93 1.09 -1.76 -16.01
N LEU A 94 2.00 -0.87 -16.48
CA LEU A 94 2.64 -0.97 -17.78
C LEU A 94 3.91 -1.83 -17.80
N VAL A 95 4.11 -2.65 -16.76
CA VAL A 95 5.24 -3.58 -16.70
C VAL A 95 5.12 -4.61 -17.82
N GLY A 96 6.15 -4.71 -18.68
CA GLY A 96 6.16 -5.61 -19.81
C GLY A 96 5.45 -5.08 -21.07
N ALA A 97 4.88 -3.88 -21.04
CA ALA A 97 4.32 -3.25 -22.24
C ALA A 97 5.42 -2.96 -23.26
N SER A 98 5.22 -3.38 -24.50
CA SER A 98 6.15 -3.09 -25.59
C SER A 98 6.01 -1.64 -26.08
N PRO A 99 7.09 -1.05 -26.65
CA PRO A 99 7.02 0.29 -27.23
C PRO A 99 5.96 0.43 -28.32
N SER A 100 5.73 -0.63 -29.11
CA SER A 100 4.71 -0.66 -30.17
C SER A 100 3.29 -0.61 -29.59
N GLU A 101 3.03 -1.33 -28.51
CA GLU A 101 1.74 -1.29 -27.81
C GLU A 101 1.47 0.10 -27.22
N LEU A 102 2.47 0.68 -26.54
CA LEU A 102 2.33 2.03 -25.96
C LEU A 102 2.13 3.11 -27.05
N LYS A 103 2.75 2.95 -28.21
CA LYS A 103 2.54 3.86 -29.34
C LYS A 103 1.10 3.91 -29.81
N ALA A 104 0.40 2.79 -29.75
CA ALA A 104 -0.99 2.67 -30.18
C ALA A 104 -2.00 3.25 -29.17
N LEU A 105 -1.57 3.57 -27.93
CA LEU A 105 -2.42 4.00 -26.82
C LEU A 105 -2.22 5.49 -26.54
N SER A 106 -3.06 6.34 -27.14
CA SER A 106 -2.88 7.80 -27.11
C SER A 106 -3.12 8.40 -25.73
N GLU A 107 -4.15 7.94 -24.99
CA GLU A 107 -4.47 8.45 -23.67
C GLU A 107 -3.45 7.95 -22.62
N VAL A 108 -3.01 6.70 -22.73
CA VAL A 108 -1.92 6.16 -21.89
C VAL A 108 -0.64 6.97 -22.10
N ARG A 109 -0.30 7.31 -23.35
CA ARG A 109 0.90 8.10 -23.65
C ARG A 109 0.86 9.49 -23.05
N LYS A 110 -0.28 10.17 -23.10
CA LYS A 110 -0.45 11.49 -22.46
C LYS A 110 -0.18 11.41 -20.96
N ARG A 111 -0.72 10.40 -20.29
CA ARG A 111 -0.49 10.15 -18.87
C ARG A 111 0.98 9.85 -18.56
N VAL A 112 1.62 9.01 -19.36
CA VAL A 112 3.05 8.68 -19.23
C VAL A 112 3.94 9.92 -19.40
N GLU A 113 3.65 10.80 -20.37
CA GLU A 113 4.42 12.03 -20.53
C GLU A 113 4.22 12.98 -19.33
N ALA A 114 3.00 13.08 -18.80
CA ALA A 114 2.73 13.85 -17.58
C ALA A 114 3.52 13.30 -16.36
N VAL A 115 3.65 11.98 -16.22
CA VAL A 115 4.53 11.37 -15.21
C VAL A 115 5.98 11.79 -15.39
N ARG A 116 6.48 11.77 -16.60
CA ARG A 116 7.85 12.19 -16.91
C ARG A 116 8.10 13.64 -16.53
N GLU A 117 7.20 14.54 -16.96
CA GLU A 117 7.30 15.96 -16.60
C GLU A 117 7.24 16.20 -15.08
N PHE A 118 6.32 15.53 -14.39
CA PHE A 118 6.22 15.61 -12.94
C PHE A 118 7.53 15.20 -12.26
N ARG A 119 8.11 14.06 -12.67
CA ARG A 119 9.36 13.56 -12.09
C ARG A 119 10.54 14.50 -12.38
N LEU A 120 10.62 15.07 -13.58
CA LEU A 120 11.68 16.04 -13.95
C LEU A 120 11.65 17.31 -13.07
N LYS A 121 10.45 17.78 -12.71
CA LYS A 121 10.25 18.95 -11.86
C LYS A 121 10.56 18.71 -10.38
N SER A 122 10.82 17.46 -9.96
CA SER A 122 11.05 17.12 -8.56
C SER A 122 12.33 17.74 -8.00
N LYS A 123 12.28 18.21 -6.76
CA LYS A 123 13.47 18.67 -6.03
C LYS A 123 14.42 17.50 -5.69
N LYS A 124 13.91 16.26 -5.59
CA LYS A 124 14.69 15.07 -5.27
C LYS A 124 15.37 14.52 -6.52
N GLU A 125 16.69 14.42 -6.51
CA GLU A 125 17.47 13.85 -7.62
C GLU A 125 17.07 12.41 -7.94
N ALA A 126 16.85 11.58 -6.92
CA ALA A 126 16.41 10.20 -7.10
C ALA A 126 15.09 10.10 -7.89
N THR A 127 14.15 11.03 -7.67
CA THR A 127 12.89 11.09 -8.42
C THR A 127 13.13 11.56 -9.86
N ARG A 128 14.00 12.58 -10.07
CA ARG A 128 14.33 13.03 -11.43
C ARG A 128 14.97 11.94 -12.28
N LYS A 129 15.86 11.12 -11.72
CA LYS A 129 16.45 9.96 -12.42
C LYS A 129 15.41 8.93 -12.89
N LYS A 130 14.24 8.88 -12.23
CA LYS A 130 13.14 7.97 -12.63
C LYS A 130 12.25 8.53 -13.73
N ALA A 131 12.47 9.75 -14.18
CA ALA A 131 11.82 10.32 -15.35
C ALA A 131 12.19 9.59 -16.65
N ASP A 132 13.30 8.85 -16.68
CA ASP A 132 13.70 8.02 -17.82
C ASP A 132 12.84 6.75 -17.98
N MET A 133 12.08 6.38 -16.92
CA MET A 133 11.18 5.22 -16.93
C MET A 133 9.76 5.63 -16.50
N PRO A 134 9.09 6.54 -17.23
CA PRO A 134 7.81 7.13 -16.79
C PRO A 134 6.64 6.14 -16.85
N THR A 135 6.79 5.04 -17.58
CA THR A 135 5.81 3.95 -17.66
C THR A 135 5.76 3.08 -16.41
N LEU A 136 6.76 3.18 -15.54
CA LEU A 136 6.90 2.30 -14.40
C LEU A 136 6.64 3.05 -13.09
N PHE A 137 6.02 2.36 -12.16
CA PHE A 137 5.96 2.81 -10.77
C PHE A 137 7.37 2.97 -10.21
N ASP A 138 7.54 3.93 -9.33
CA ASP A 138 8.80 4.18 -8.61
C ASP A 138 9.24 2.95 -7.83
N GLU A 139 8.33 2.41 -7.01
CA GLU A 139 8.53 1.13 -6.33
C GLU A 139 7.48 0.13 -6.80
N ARG A 140 7.93 -1.03 -7.25
CA ARG A 140 7.10 -2.12 -7.76
C ARG A 140 7.22 -3.33 -6.84
N ARG A 141 6.08 -3.70 -6.21
CA ARG A 141 6.00 -4.79 -5.24
C ARG A 141 4.78 -5.65 -5.50
N ALA A 142 4.57 -6.01 -6.78
CA ALA A 142 3.53 -6.95 -7.16
C ALA A 142 3.91 -8.37 -6.71
N SER A 143 2.95 -9.09 -6.14
CA SER A 143 3.10 -10.50 -5.83
C SER A 143 2.67 -11.36 -7.02
N THR A 144 3.29 -12.51 -7.18
CA THR A 144 2.90 -13.53 -8.17
C THR A 144 1.95 -14.56 -7.59
N THR A 145 1.80 -14.59 -6.28
CA THR A 145 0.89 -15.47 -5.54
C THR A 145 -0.08 -14.64 -4.71
N GLU A 146 -1.12 -15.27 -4.20
CA GLU A 146 -1.99 -14.66 -3.19
C GLU A 146 -1.15 -14.16 -2.01
N TYR A 147 -1.54 -13.01 -1.45
CA TYR A 147 -0.78 -12.37 -0.39
C TYR A 147 -1.71 -11.64 0.58
N ILE A 148 -1.23 -11.38 1.80
CA ILE A 148 -1.97 -10.61 2.79
C ILE A 148 -1.64 -9.13 2.63
N ILE A 149 -2.67 -8.28 2.76
CA ILE A 149 -2.51 -6.83 2.95
C ILE A 149 -2.96 -6.42 4.35
N VAL A 150 -2.25 -5.46 4.91
CA VAL A 150 -2.53 -4.85 6.21
C VAL A 150 -2.48 -3.33 6.06
N PRO A 151 -3.58 -2.60 6.27
CA PRO A 151 -3.57 -1.14 6.25
C PRO A 151 -2.55 -0.56 7.24
N ARG A 152 -1.76 0.41 6.80
CA ARG A 152 -0.77 1.08 7.66
C ARG A 152 -1.42 1.96 8.73
N HIS A 153 -2.65 2.39 8.48
CA HIS A 153 -3.45 3.17 9.41
C HIS A 153 -4.82 2.53 9.57
N SER A 154 -5.28 2.48 10.80
CA SER A 154 -6.60 1.95 11.16
C SER A 154 -7.24 2.88 12.20
N SER A 155 -8.50 2.63 12.56
CA SER A 155 -9.22 3.34 13.59
C SER A 155 -9.03 2.64 14.94
N GLU A 156 -8.90 3.39 16.02
CA GLU A 156 -8.91 2.93 17.41
C GLU A 156 -10.22 2.19 17.79
N ASN A 157 -11.31 2.53 17.08
CA ASN A 157 -12.62 1.89 17.28
C ASN A 157 -12.70 0.47 16.69
N ARG A 158 -11.65 -0.03 16.05
CA ARG A 158 -11.61 -1.39 15.51
C ARG A 158 -11.08 -2.36 16.56
N LYS A 159 -11.87 -3.36 16.89
CA LYS A 159 -11.47 -4.42 17.85
C LYS A 159 -10.26 -5.22 17.35
N TYR A 160 -10.09 -5.39 16.04
CA TYR A 160 -9.01 -6.17 15.43
C TYR A 160 -8.29 -5.35 14.37
N ILE A 161 -7.01 -5.65 14.16
CA ILE A 161 -6.24 -5.11 13.04
C ILE A 161 -6.86 -5.65 11.75
N PRO A 162 -7.30 -4.78 10.83
CA PRO A 162 -7.86 -5.22 9.56
C PRO A 162 -6.75 -5.80 8.68
N MET A 163 -6.95 -7.01 8.20
CA MET A 163 -6.06 -7.67 7.26
C MET A 163 -6.85 -8.65 6.41
N GLY A 164 -6.32 -9.05 5.27
CA GLY A 164 -6.98 -10.04 4.43
C GLY A 164 -6.14 -10.45 3.23
N PHE A 165 -6.50 -11.59 2.68
CA PHE A 165 -5.91 -12.10 1.45
C PHE A 165 -6.42 -11.35 0.24
N VAL A 166 -5.53 -11.13 -0.72
CA VAL A 166 -5.85 -10.51 -2.02
C VAL A 166 -5.19 -11.30 -3.14
N ASN A 167 -5.88 -11.29 -4.29
CA ASN A 167 -5.42 -11.95 -5.51
C ASN A 167 -4.17 -11.26 -6.08
N PRO A 168 -3.21 -11.98 -6.69
CA PRO A 168 -2.01 -11.42 -7.31
C PRO A 168 -2.28 -10.41 -8.46
N ASN A 169 -3.47 -10.41 -9.05
CA ASN A 169 -3.85 -9.40 -10.03
C ASN A 169 -4.09 -8.00 -9.43
N ILE A 170 -4.23 -7.90 -8.11
CA ILE A 170 -4.38 -6.66 -7.38
C ILE A 170 -2.99 -6.08 -7.12
N ILE A 171 -2.82 -4.78 -7.36
CA ILE A 171 -1.61 -4.05 -6.99
C ILE A 171 -1.87 -3.35 -5.67
N ALA A 172 -1.15 -3.73 -4.64
CA ALA A 172 -1.20 -3.06 -3.34
C ALA A 172 -0.47 -1.71 -3.39
N SER A 173 -1.10 -0.66 -2.89
CA SER A 173 -0.46 0.65 -2.76
C SER A 173 0.43 0.72 -1.51
N ASP A 174 1.30 1.73 -1.43
CA ASP A 174 2.14 2.01 -0.27
C ASP A 174 1.36 2.43 1.00
N ALA A 175 0.05 2.64 0.90
CA ALA A 175 -0.84 2.84 2.05
C ALA A 175 -1.15 1.55 2.83
N VAL A 176 -0.73 0.40 2.33
CA VAL A 176 -0.81 -0.90 3.00
C VAL A 176 0.55 -1.57 3.08
N LEU A 177 0.69 -2.47 4.04
CA LEU A 177 1.79 -3.43 4.11
C LEU A 177 1.35 -4.72 3.42
N THR A 178 2.31 -5.44 2.84
CA THR A 178 2.08 -6.70 2.12
C THR A 178 2.92 -7.81 2.74
N ILE A 179 2.34 -9.01 2.83
CA ILE A 179 3.04 -10.23 3.26
C ILE A 179 2.90 -11.23 2.12
N PRO A 180 3.91 -11.35 1.26
CA PRO A 180 3.88 -12.28 0.13
C PRO A 180 3.93 -13.72 0.60
N SER A 181 3.31 -14.62 -0.15
CA SER A 181 3.28 -16.07 0.14
C SER A 181 2.77 -16.42 1.54
N ALA A 182 1.95 -15.55 2.13
CA ALA A 182 1.39 -15.77 3.46
C ALA A 182 0.34 -16.89 3.43
N THR A 183 0.22 -17.58 4.56
CA THR A 183 -0.81 -18.59 4.83
C THR A 183 -1.71 -18.13 6.00
N LEU A 184 -2.72 -18.89 6.34
CA LEU A 184 -3.60 -18.60 7.49
C LEU A 184 -2.87 -18.58 8.85
N TYR A 185 -1.63 -19.06 8.89
CA TYR A 185 -0.81 -19.07 10.12
C TYR A 185 0.09 -17.84 10.26
N HIS A 186 0.06 -16.92 9.28
CA HIS A 186 0.81 -15.67 9.30
C HIS A 186 -0.10 -14.50 9.61
#